data_8673e253f6194c898a49c4fc502d2e04
#
_entry.id   8673e253f6194c898a49c4fc502d2e04
#
_cell.length_a   1.000
_cell.length_b   1.000
_cell.length_c   1.000
_cell.angle_alpha   90.00
_cell.angle_beta   90.00
_cell.angle_gamma   90.00
#
_symmetry.space_group_name_H-M   'P 1'
#
loop_
_entity.id
_entity.type
_entity.pdbx_description
1 polymer ?
#
loop_
_entity_poly.entity_id
_entity_poly.type
_entity_poly.pdbx_seq_one_letter_code
_entity_poly.pdbx_strand_id
1 'polypeptide(L)'
;IIGGPPCQAYSLAGRAQSPNSMKDDYRNYLFESFVKIVNHYKPKVFVFENVPGILSAKPGDKLVIDRIYEAFEKINYEIRNPKMLKKAIYSAADFETPQERHRVIIIGVRKDYKTTPEEFYTALDELKSKYPKKTVRDAIGNLPKFKPLDKPKKGAKGNISHELIGNNIVLDHEARYNNLRDIKVFKKWIKNNMNSYSAEEKLKFYTETTGKKSNHNKYRNLEWDKPSPTIVSHLYKDGLMFIHPDEEQARSITVREAGLLQGFPIDFEFLGSNAYKYKMIGNAVPIQLAKNISLALCSVLD
;
A
#
# COMPACT_ATOMS: atom_id res chain seq x y z
N ILE A 1 -4.91 -15.72 -15.62
CA ILE A 1 -3.74 -15.70 -14.71
C ILE A 1 -3.62 -14.29 -14.13
N ILE A 2 -3.41 -14.19 -12.80
CA ILE A 2 -3.20 -12.91 -12.11
C ILE A 2 -1.83 -12.93 -11.45
N GLY A 3 -1.06 -11.84 -11.56
CA GLY A 3 0.22 -11.73 -10.89
C GLY A 3 0.68 -10.29 -10.66
N GLY A 4 1.46 -10.11 -9.57
CA GLY A 4 2.13 -8.86 -9.24
C GLY A 4 3.63 -9.12 -9.08
N PRO A 5 4.42 -9.14 -10.16
CA PRO A 5 5.87 -9.31 -10.04
C PRO A 5 6.51 -8.26 -9.13
N PRO A 6 7.59 -8.59 -8.41
CA PRO A 6 8.21 -7.69 -7.44
C PRO A 6 8.48 -6.30 -7.98
N CYS A 7 7.99 -5.28 -7.27
CA CYS A 7 8.06 -3.88 -7.68
C CYS A 7 9.25 -3.10 -7.07
N GLN A 8 10.13 -3.76 -6.32
CA GLN A 8 11.18 -3.08 -5.55
C GLN A 8 12.11 -2.23 -6.41
N ALA A 9 12.46 -2.70 -7.62
CA ALA A 9 13.27 -1.97 -8.58
C ALA A 9 12.52 -0.79 -9.24
N TYR A 10 11.20 -0.79 -9.22
CA TYR A 10 10.36 0.24 -9.85
C TYR A 10 9.83 1.29 -8.86
N SER A 11 9.78 0.96 -7.56
CA SER A 11 9.26 1.88 -6.55
C SER A 11 10.21 3.06 -6.31
N LEU A 12 9.64 4.25 -6.07
CA LEU A 12 10.43 5.44 -5.72
C LEU A 12 11.29 5.19 -4.47
N ALA A 13 10.73 4.53 -3.45
CA ALA A 13 11.44 4.20 -2.22
C ALA A 13 12.60 3.21 -2.46
N GLY A 14 12.43 2.20 -3.31
CA GLY A 14 13.47 1.24 -3.65
C GLY A 14 14.62 1.90 -4.42
N ARG A 15 14.30 2.74 -5.40
CA ARG A 15 15.31 3.47 -6.19
C ARG A 15 16.10 4.48 -5.35
N ALA A 16 15.45 5.17 -4.43
CA ALA A 16 16.10 6.14 -3.55
C ALA A 16 17.09 5.51 -2.55
N GLN A 17 16.99 4.21 -2.29
CA GLN A 17 17.87 3.49 -1.36
C GLN A 17 19.07 2.81 -2.06
N SER A 18 19.13 2.83 -3.40
CA SER A 18 20.20 2.21 -4.17
C SER A 18 21.16 3.25 -4.75
N PRO A 19 22.50 3.08 -4.62
CA PRO A 19 23.49 3.99 -5.16
C PRO A 19 23.32 4.24 -6.68
N ASN A 20 22.92 3.19 -7.43
CA ASN A 20 22.74 3.23 -8.90
C ASN A 20 21.24 3.27 -9.30
N SER A 21 20.36 3.72 -8.40
CA SER A 21 18.91 3.77 -8.68
C SER A 21 18.35 2.44 -9.22
N MET A 22 18.89 1.31 -8.79
CA MET A 22 18.53 -0.06 -9.20
C MET A 22 18.74 -0.38 -10.69
N LYS A 23 19.58 0.34 -11.41
CA LYS A 23 19.76 0.17 -12.87
C LYS A 23 20.18 -1.24 -13.25
N ASP A 24 21.12 -1.84 -12.50
CA ASP A 24 21.68 -3.16 -12.76
C ASP A 24 21.03 -4.28 -11.93
N ASP A 25 19.88 -4.02 -11.33
CA ASP A 25 19.19 -4.97 -10.47
C ASP A 25 18.41 -5.99 -11.32
N TYR A 26 18.68 -7.29 -11.12
CA TYR A 26 18.01 -8.39 -11.82
C TYR A 26 16.48 -8.35 -11.65
N ARG A 27 15.98 -7.73 -10.58
CA ARG A 27 14.54 -7.56 -10.32
C ARG A 27 13.83 -6.71 -11.36
N ASN A 28 14.56 -5.92 -12.17
CA ASN A 28 14.03 -5.21 -13.31
C ASN A 28 13.49 -6.15 -14.41
N TYR A 29 13.90 -7.42 -14.39
CA TYR A 29 13.56 -8.42 -15.41
C TYR A 29 12.62 -9.52 -14.87
N LEU A 30 12.15 -9.44 -13.61
CA LEU A 30 11.27 -10.45 -13.05
C LEU A 30 9.91 -10.54 -13.74
N PHE A 31 9.50 -9.51 -14.50
CA PHE A 31 8.32 -9.60 -15.36
C PHE A 31 8.47 -10.71 -16.42
N GLU A 32 9.70 -11.04 -16.87
CA GLU A 32 9.95 -12.11 -17.84
C GLU A 32 9.49 -13.49 -17.32
N SER A 33 9.60 -13.72 -16.01
CA SER A 33 9.08 -14.95 -15.40
C SER A 33 7.55 -15.03 -15.52
N PHE A 34 6.87 -13.90 -15.34
CA PHE A 34 5.42 -13.84 -15.55
C PHE A 34 5.06 -14.05 -17.02
N VAL A 35 5.80 -13.46 -17.96
CA VAL A 35 5.63 -13.68 -19.41
C VAL A 35 5.81 -15.16 -19.76
N LYS A 36 6.82 -15.85 -19.20
CA LYS A 36 7.04 -17.30 -19.41
C LYS A 36 5.84 -18.13 -18.94
N ILE A 37 5.25 -17.80 -17.77
CA ILE A 37 4.07 -18.47 -17.24
C ILE A 37 2.85 -18.25 -18.16
N VAL A 38 2.62 -17.01 -18.58
CA VAL A 38 1.53 -16.69 -19.52
C VAL A 38 1.70 -17.42 -20.85
N ASN A 39 2.92 -17.47 -21.39
CA ASN A 39 3.22 -18.18 -22.65
C ASN A 39 3.02 -19.70 -22.53
N HIS A 40 3.32 -20.26 -21.36
CA HIS A 40 3.15 -21.71 -21.13
C HIS A 40 1.67 -22.10 -21.01
N TYR A 41 0.91 -21.39 -20.17
CA TYR A 41 -0.49 -21.74 -19.91
C TYR A 41 -1.49 -21.15 -20.90
N LYS A 42 -1.08 -20.16 -21.69
CA LYS A 42 -1.89 -19.50 -22.74
C LYS A 42 -3.31 -19.13 -22.28
N PRO A 43 -3.48 -18.44 -21.13
CA PRO A 43 -4.80 -18.04 -20.65
C PRO A 43 -5.49 -17.13 -21.67
N LYS A 44 -6.82 -17.07 -21.68
CA LYS A 44 -7.59 -16.11 -22.50
C LYS A 44 -7.19 -14.68 -22.13
N VAL A 45 -7.08 -14.40 -20.82
CA VAL A 45 -6.74 -13.10 -20.25
C VAL A 45 -5.76 -13.26 -19.10
N PHE A 46 -4.89 -12.26 -18.91
CA PHE A 46 -4.10 -12.12 -17.69
C PHE A 46 -4.24 -10.73 -17.08
N VAL A 47 -4.01 -10.64 -15.77
CA VAL A 47 -3.90 -9.38 -15.02
C VAL A 47 -2.49 -9.27 -14.45
N PHE A 48 -1.82 -8.18 -14.78
CA PHE A 48 -0.50 -7.85 -14.26
C PHE A 48 -0.59 -6.56 -13.42
N GLU A 49 -0.42 -6.67 -12.10
CA GLU A 49 -0.48 -5.55 -11.18
C GLU A 49 0.92 -5.04 -10.84
N ASN A 50 1.10 -3.73 -10.77
CA ASN A 50 2.36 -3.14 -10.29
C ASN A 50 2.19 -1.71 -9.77
N VAL A 51 3.25 -1.13 -9.23
CA VAL A 51 3.30 0.27 -8.80
C VAL A 51 3.40 1.22 -10.01
N PRO A 52 2.86 2.47 -9.92
CA PRO A 52 2.96 3.44 -11.03
C PRO A 52 4.39 3.72 -11.51
N GLY A 53 5.38 3.55 -10.64
CA GLY A 53 6.79 3.72 -10.99
C GLY A 53 7.30 2.83 -12.12
N ILE A 54 6.62 1.72 -12.43
CA ILE A 54 6.99 0.84 -13.57
C ILE A 54 6.89 1.58 -14.92
N LEU A 55 5.97 2.55 -15.04
CA LEU A 55 5.78 3.32 -16.26
C LEU A 55 6.94 4.28 -16.57
N SER A 56 7.75 4.62 -15.57
CA SER A 56 8.90 5.53 -15.69
C SER A 56 10.24 4.86 -15.42
N ALA A 57 10.24 3.59 -15.05
CA ALA A 57 11.49 2.86 -14.80
C ALA A 57 12.24 2.60 -16.11
N LYS A 58 13.52 3.00 -16.15
CA LYS A 58 14.37 2.89 -17.34
C LYS A 58 15.73 2.30 -16.97
N PRO A 59 15.82 0.97 -16.74
CA PRO A 59 17.11 0.30 -16.61
C PRO A 59 17.79 0.22 -17.99
N GLY A 60 18.96 0.82 -18.11
CA GLY A 60 19.62 1.01 -19.41
C GLY A 60 18.87 2.03 -20.29
N ASP A 61 18.75 1.75 -21.58
CA ASP A 61 18.27 2.73 -22.58
C ASP A 61 16.77 2.66 -22.89
N LYS A 62 16.05 1.65 -22.35
CA LYS A 62 14.65 1.39 -22.68
C LYS A 62 13.77 1.33 -21.44
N LEU A 63 12.57 1.89 -21.55
CA LEU A 63 11.57 1.79 -20.48
C LEU A 63 11.17 0.32 -20.24
N VAL A 64 10.99 -0.04 -18.96
CA VAL A 64 10.51 -1.37 -18.59
C VAL A 64 9.15 -1.67 -19.24
N ILE A 65 8.27 -0.68 -19.28
CA ILE A 65 6.93 -0.86 -19.86
C ILE A 65 6.96 -1.17 -21.36
N ASP A 66 7.92 -0.60 -22.10
CA ASP A 66 8.09 -0.92 -23.53
C ASP A 66 8.60 -2.36 -23.72
N ARG A 67 9.50 -2.82 -22.83
CA ARG A 67 9.96 -4.22 -22.81
C ARG A 67 8.83 -5.21 -22.51
N ILE A 68 7.97 -4.85 -21.55
CA ILE A 68 6.78 -5.63 -21.20
C ILE A 68 5.83 -5.71 -22.39
N TYR A 69 5.55 -4.57 -23.03
CA TYR A 69 4.69 -4.52 -24.22
C TYR A 69 5.19 -5.47 -25.32
N GLU A 70 6.44 -5.34 -25.70
CA GLU A 70 7.04 -6.19 -26.73
C GLU A 70 7.08 -7.68 -26.35
N ALA A 71 7.32 -7.98 -25.08
CA ALA A 71 7.34 -9.36 -24.61
C ALA A 71 5.97 -10.03 -24.72
N PHE A 72 4.88 -9.32 -24.43
CA PHE A 72 3.52 -9.86 -24.59
C PHE A 72 3.08 -9.90 -26.05
N GLU A 73 3.45 -8.91 -26.86
CA GLU A 73 3.22 -8.93 -28.31
C GLU A 73 3.84 -10.19 -28.98
N LYS A 74 5.08 -10.54 -28.60
CA LYS A 74 5.79 -11.72 -29.10
C LYS A 74 5.10 -13.04 -28.77
N ILE A 75 4.34 -13.11 -27.70
CA ILE A 75 3.61 -14.33 -27.29
C ILE A 75 2.12 -14.26 -27.61
N ASN A 76 1.74 -13.38 -28.54
CA ASN A 76 0.40 -13.27 -29.11
C ASN A 76 -0.67 -12.74 -28.13
N TYR A 77 -0.29 -11.78 -27.26
CA TYR A 77 -1.21 -11.05 -26.40
C TYR A 77 -1.25 -9.56 -26.77
N GLU A 78 -2.45 -9.00 -26.70
CA GLU A 78 -2.68 -7.58 -26.79
C GLU A 78 -2.74 -6.98 -25.39
N ILE A 79 -2.03 -5.89 -25.16
CA ILE A 79 -2.15 -5.03 -23.97
C ILE A 79 -2.33 -3.58 -24.43
N ARG A 80 -2.89 -2.74 -23.55
CA ARG A 80 -3.01 -1.30 -23.84
C ARG A 80 -1.65 -0.68 -24.20
N ASN A 81 -1.62 0.17 -25.21
CA ASN A 81 -0.41 0.86 -25.65
C ASN A 81 0.30 1.54 -24.47
N PRO A 82 1.63 1.44 -24.32
CA PRO A 82 2.40 2.05 -23.23
C PRO A 82 2.12 3.53 -23.00
N LYS A 83 1.92 4.32 -24.07
CA LYS A 83 1.59 5.76 -23.97
C LYS A 83 0.24 6.02 -23.27
N MET A 84 -0.68 5.05 -23.29
CA MET A 84 -2.01 5.15 -22.70
C MET A 84 -2.09 4.52 -21.29
N LEU A 85 -1.06 3.80 -20.82
CA LEU A 85 -1.08 3.08 -19.54
C LEU A 85 -1.14 4.00 -18.32
N LYS A 86 -0.87 5.30 -18.46
CA LYS A 86 -1.18 6.26 -17.38
C LYS A 86 -2.66 6.26 -16.99
N LYS A 87 -3.56 5.96 -17.94
CA LYS A 87 -5.00 5.81 -17.72
C LYS A 87 -5.38 4.49 -17.03
N ALA A 88 -4.44 3.55 -16.92
CA ALA A 88 -4.61 2.29 -16.20
C ALA A 88 -4.06 2.35 -14.75
N ILE A 89 -3.82 3.55 -14.23
CA ILE A 89 -3.48 3.77 -12.83
C ILE A 89 -4.80 3.96 -12.06
N TYR A 90 -5.08 3.04 -11.15
CA TYR A 90 -6.27 3.05 -10.31
C TYR A 90 -5.90 3.33 -8.86
N SER A 91 -6.68 4.18 -8.20
CA SER A 91 -6.63 4.34 -6.75
C SER A 91 -7.59 3.35 -6.09
N ALA A 92 -7.13 2.64 -5.08
CA ALA A 92 -7.99 1.78 -4.29
C ALA A 92 -9.13 2.55 -3.59
N ALA A 93 -8.92 3.84 -3.30
CA ALA A 93 -9.94 4.71 -2.73
C ALA A 93 -11.15 4.91 -3.65
N ASP A 94 -10.97 4.79 -4.98
CA ASP A 94 -12.06 4.87 -5.94
C ASP A 94 -12.95 3.61 -5.94
N PHE A 95 -12.53 2.56 -5.21
CA PHE A 95 -13.24 1.28 -5.04
C PHE A 95 -13.52 1.00 -3.57
N GLU A 96 -13.94 2.00 -2.81
CA GLU A 96 -14.36 1.91 -1.41
C GLU A 96 -13.29 1.38 -0.43
N THR A 97 -12.01 1.42 -0.78
CA THR A 97 -10.94 1.14 0.17
C THR A 97 -10.56 2.44 0.90
N PRO A 98 -10.45 2.47 2.24
CA PRO A 98 -10.09 3.69 2.97
C PRO A 98 -8.59 4.01 2.87
N GLN A 99 -8.03 3.91 1.64
CA GLN A 99 -6.60 4.09 1.38
C GLN A 99 -6.32 4.63 -0.02
N GLU A 100 -5.53 5.70 -0.10
CA GLU A 100 -4.95 6.19 -1.35
C GLU A 100 -3.77 5.30 -1.76
N ARG A 101 -4.09 4.20 -2.46
CA ARG A 101 -3.12 3.25 -3.00
C ARG A 101 -3.25 3.15 -4.49
N HIS A 102 -2.29 3.73 -5.20
CA HIS A 102 -2.28 3.74 -6.65
C HIS A 102 -1.56 2.50 -7.20
N ARG A 103 -2.17 1.85 -8.19
CA ARG A 103 -1.62 0.69 -8.89
C ARG A 103 -1.89 0.78 -10.39
N VAL A 104 -0.90 0.36 -11.17
CA VAL A 104 -1.08 0.12 -12.60
C VAL A 104 -1.65 -1.30 -12.75
N ILE A 105 -2.78 -1.41 -13.42
CA ILE A 105 -3.41 -2.67 -13.77
C ILE A 105 -3.26 -2.86 -15.27
N ILE A 106 -2.41 -3.81 -15.68
CA ILE A 106 -2.21 -4.14 -17.09
C ILE A 106 -3.00 -5.42 -17.38
N ILE A 107 -3.92 -5.31 -18.31
CA ILE A 107 -4.70 -6.43 -18.83
C ILE A 107 -4.09 -6.84 -20.16
N GLY A 108 -3.86 -8.15 -20.30
CA GLY A 108 -3.51 -8.73 -21.59
C GLY A 108 -4.57 -9.72 -22.04
N VAL A 109 -5.01 -9.56 -23.26
CA VAL A 109 -5.98 -10.45 -23.92
C VAL A 109 -5.26 -11.18 -25.03
N ARG A 110 -5.46 -12.52 -25.10
CA ARG A 110 -4.90 -13.32 -26.19
C ARG A 110 -5.56 -12.93 -27.52
N LYS A 111 -4.77 -12.67 -28.56
CA LYS A 111 -5.24 -12.04 -29.82
C LYS A 111 -6.29 -12.87 -30.58
N ASP A 112 -6.43 -14.17 -30.30
CA ASP A 112 -7.49 -15.04 -30.86
C ASP A 112 -8.78 -15.02 -30.04
N TYR A 113 -8.86 -14.22 -28.96
CA TYR A 113 -10.04 -14.12 -28.12
C TYR A 113 -10.90 -12.90 -28.50
N LYS A 114 -12.22 -13.02 -28.29
CA LYS A 114 -13.22 -12.07 -28.80
C LYS A 114 -13.24 -10.68 -28.13
N THR A 115 -12.65 -10.56 -26.93
CA THR A 115 -12.64 -9.29 -26.16
C THR A 115 -11.33 -8.51 -26.32
N THR A 116 -11.31 -7.27 -25.88
CA THR A 116 -10.16 -6.38 -25.95
C THR A 116 -9.77 -5.87 -24.56
N PRO A 117 -8.50 -5.42 -24.35
CA PRO A 117 -8.15 -4.75 -23.12
C PRO A 117 -9.01 -3.51 -22.80
N GLU A 118 -9.45 -2.78 -23.82
CA GLU A 118 -10.24 -1.55 -23.63
C GLU A 118 -11.64 -1.82 -23.06
N GLU A 119 -12.29 -2.91 -23.46
CA GLU A 119 -13.58 -3.34 -22.89
C GLU A 119 -13.45 -3.60 -21.38
N PHE A 120 -12.39 -4.27 -20.96
CA PHE A 120 -12.12 -4.45 -19.54
C PHE A 120 -11.94 -3.13 -18.79
N TYR A 121 -11.16 -2.19 -19.35
CA TYR A 121 -10.94 -0.90 -18.69
C TYR A 121 -12.22 -0.08 -18.60
N THR A 122 -13.08 -0.15 -19.60
CA THR A 122 -14.42 0.46 -19.58
C THR A 122 -15.26 -0.13 -18.46
N ALA A 123 -15.35 -1.46 -18.38
CA ALA A 123 -16.09 -2.15 -17.34
C ALA A 123 -15.55 -1.83 -15.93
N LEU A 124 -14.22 -1.76 -15.76
CA LEU A 124 -13.62 -1.41 -14.46
C LEU A 124 -13.88 0.05 -14.08
N ASP A 125 -13.87 0.96 -15.04
CA ASP A 125 -14.18 2.38 -14.80
C ASP A 125 -15.64 2.59 -14.37
N GLU A 126 -16.58 1.81 -14.87
CA GLU A 126 -18.00 1.82 -14.47
C GLU A 126 -18.22 1.31 -13.04
N LEU A 127 -17.32 0.47 -12.52
CA LEU A 127 -17.37 -0.06 -11.16
C LEU A 127 -16.77 0.88 -10.10
N LYS A 128 -16.22 2.03 -10.48
CA LYS A 128 -15.78 3.04 -9.52
C LYS A 128 -16.94 3.51 -8.65
N SER A 129 -16.68 3.66 -7.36
CA SER A 129 -17.68 4.11 -6.40
C SER A 129 -18.19 5.50 -6.77
N LYS A 130 -19.52 5.66 -6.73
CA LYS A 130 -20.21 6.95 -6.89
C LYS A 130 -20.37 7.67 -5.53
N TYR A 131 -20.01 7.04 -4.43
CA TYR A 131 -20.07 7.57 -3.07
C TYR A 131 -18.77 8.28 -2.70
N PRO A 132 -18.79 9.15 -1.69
CA PRO A 132 -17.58 9.73 -1.13
C PRO A 132 -16.57 8.66 -0.72
N LYS A 133 -15.28 8.96 -0.85
CA LYS A 133 -14.21 8.03 -0.47
C LYS A 133 -14.31 7.65 0.99
N LYS A 134 -14.15 6.37 1.30
CA LYS A 134 -14.03 5.90 2.69
C LYS A 134 -12.80 6.47 3.35
N THR A 135 -12.93 6.82 4.61
CA THR A 135 -11.93 7.51 5.41
C THR A 135 -11.29 6.59 6.45
N VAL A 136 -10.25 7.07 7.10
CA VAL A 136 -9.66 6.39 8.27
C VAL A 136 -10.71 6.18 9.37
N ARG A 137 -11.58 7.17 9.58
CA ARG A 137 -12.67 7.10 10.57
C ARG A 137 -13.63 5.93 10.29
N ASP A 138 -14.03 5.74 9.04
CA ASP A 138 -14.90 4.65 8.64
C ASP A 138 -14.27 3.27 8.91
N ALA A 139 -12.96 3.17 8.78
CA ALA A 139 -12.24 1.90 8.94
C ALA A 139 -11.92 1.55 10.38
N ILE A 140 -11.44 2.51 11.18
CA ILE A 140 -10.84 2.22 12.50
C ILE A 140 -11.47 3.03 13.65
N GLY A 141 -12.43 3.93 13.37
CA GLY A 141 -12.99 4.84 14.38
C GLY A 141 -13.74 4.14 15.52
N ASN A 142 -14.26 2.94 15.26
CA ASN A 142 -15.04 2.14 16.23
C ASN A 142 -14.20 1.08 16.96
N LEU A 143 -12.88 1.01 16.72
CA LEU A 143 -12.03 0.06 17.43
C LEU A 143 -11.81 0.49 18.90
N PRO A 144 -11.56 -0.48 19.79
CA PRO A 144 -11.20 -0.20 21.18
C PRO A 144 -9.99 0.73 21.26
N LYS A 145 -10.01 1.66 22.22
CA LYS A 145 -8.95 2.65 22.39
C LYS A 145 -7.86 2.16 23.33
N PHE A 146 -6.69 2.75 23.19
CA PHE A 146 -5.56 2.55 24.10
C PHE A 146 -5.22 3.87 24.80
N LYS A 147 -4.72 3.76 26.02
CA LYS A 147 -4.08 4.89 26.72
C LYS A 147 -2.60 4.62 26.95
N PRO A 148 -1.74 5.63 26.78
CA PRO A 148 -0.32 5.49 27.12
C PRO A 148 -0.14 5.28 28.62
N LEU A 149 0.85 4.45 28.96
CA LEU A 149 1.31 4.27 30.34
C LEU A 149 2.33 5.34 30.73
N ASP A 150 2.29 5.80 31.97
CA ASP A 150 3.29 6.72 32.52
C ASP A 150 4.70 6.13 32.48
N LYS A 151 4.80 4.82 32.73
CA LYS A 151 6.04 4.04 32.61
C LYS A 151 5.76 2.76 31.84
N PRO A 152 6.62 2.36 30.88
CA PRO A 152 6.51 1.08 30.20
C PRO A 152 6.55 -0.07 31.19
N LYS A 153 5.75 -1.11 30.92
CA LYS A 153 5.73 -2.37 31.71
C LYS A 153 6.34 -3.50 30.90
N LYS A 154 6.89 -4.49 31.56
CA LYS A 154 7.34 -5.73 30.94
C LYS A 154 6.14 -6.65 30.73
N GLY A 155 5.86 -7.04 29.51
CA GLY A 155 4.82 -8.01 29.17
C GLY A 155 5.39 -9.32 28.65
N ALA A 156 4.55 -10.32 28.42
CA ALA A 156 4.96 -11.63 27.94
C ALA A 156 5.67 -11.61 26.57
N LYS A 157 5.28 -10.68 25.69
CA LYS A 157 5.82 -10.53 24.32
C LYS A 157 6.81 -9.35 24.18
N GLY A 158 7.26 -8.75 25.26
CA GLY A 158 8.16 -7.57 25.25
C GLY A 158 7.61 -6.39 26.06
N ASN A 159 8.18 -5.20 25.84
CA ASN A 159 7.75 -4.01 26.55
C ASN A 159 6.39 -3.51 26.08
N ILE A 160 5.53 -3.08 27.02
CA ILE A 160 4.21 -2.53 26.81
C ILE A 160 4.25 -1.05 27.17
N SER A 161 3.81 -0.19 26.28
CA SER A 161 3.74 1.26 26.48
C SER A 161 2.31 1.80 26.53
N HIS A 162 1.32 0.97 26.22
CA HIS A 162 -0.09 1.35 26.19
C HIS A 162 -0.93 0.22 26.79
N GLU A 163 -2.05 0.55 27.39
CA GLU A 163 -3.05 -0.42 27.83
C GLU A 163 -4.38 -0.18 27.16
N LEU A 164 -5.13 -1.25 26.94
CA LEU A 164 -6.47 -1.22 26.36
C LEU A 164 -7.44 -0.54 27.32
N ILE A 165 -8.30 0.32 26.81
CA ILE A 165 -9.41 0.90 27.58
C ILE A 165 -10.63 -0.02 27.44
N GLY A 166 -11.11 -0.54 28.56
CA GLY A 166 -12.21 -1.51 28.59
C GLY A 166 -11.77 -2.95 28.34
N ASN A 167 -12.74 -3.84 28.09
CA ASN A 167 -12.53 -5.28 28.02
C ASN A 167 -12.80 -5.88 26.63
N ASN A 168 -13.09 -5.05 25.63
CA ASN A 168 -13.36 -5.52 24.28
C ASN A 168 -12.07 -5.85 23.56
N ILE A 169 -11.75 -7.14 23.41
CA ILE A 169 -10.55 -7.64 22.76
C ILE A 169 -10.86 -7.91 21.29
N VAL A 170 -10.08 -7.29 20.41
CA VAL A 170 -10.12 -7.52 18.97
C VAL A 170 -8.81 -8.20 18.53
N LEU A 171 -8.92 -9.25 17.72
CA LEU A 171 -7.77 -10.00 17.24
C LEU A 171 -6.78 -9.07 16.49
N ASP A 172 -5.48 -9.21 16.78
CA ASP A 172 -4.40 -8.39 16.17
C ASP A 172 -4.49 -6.88 16.47
N HIS A 173 -5.32 -6.48 17.43
CA HIS A 173 -5.45 -5.09 17.86
C HIS A 173 -4.68 -4.87 19.17
N GLU A 174 -3.35 -5.02 19.10
CA GLU A 174 -2.42 -4.79 20.20
C GLU A 174 -1.57 -3.55 19.88
N ALA A 175 -1.46 -2.60 20.81
CA ALA A 175 -0.64 -1.41 20.60
C ALA A 175 0.84 -1.81 20.48
N ARG A 176 1.53 -1.29 19.47
CA ARG A 176 2.98 -1.45 19.35
C ARG A 176 3.67 -0.69 20.49
N TYR A 177 4.81 -1.21 20.90
CA TYR A 177 5.66 -0.46 21.82
C TYR A 177 6.14 0.84 21.16
N ASN A 178 5.86 1.96 21.81
CA ASN A 178 6.44 3.26 21.52
C ASN A 178 7.14 3.75 22.79
N ASN A 179 8.35 4.27 22.66
CA ASN A 179 9.05 4.80 23.82
C ASN A 179 8.42 6.16 24.28
N LEU A 180 8.68 6.57 25.50
CA LEU A 180 8.06 7.77 26.09
C LEU A 180 8.34 9.05 25.30
N ARG A 181 9.51 9.15 24.67
CA ARG A 181 9.84 10.29 23.79
C ARG A 181 8.90 10.31 22.58
N ASP A 182 8.74 9.17 21.90
CA ASP A 182 7.91 9.08 20.68
C ASP A 182 6.43 9.32 21.03
N ILE A 183 5.93 8.85 22.16
CA ILE A 183 4.57 9.15 22.65
C ILE A 183 4.37 10.68 22.80
N LYS A 184 5.33 11.37 23.45
CA LYS A 184 5.28 12.83 23.60
C LYS A 184 5.34 13.56 22.25
N VAL A 185 6.16 13.05 21.31
CA VAL A 185 6.27 13.59 19.96
C VAL A 185 4.96 13.41 19.19
N PHE A 186 4.38 12.23 19.24
CA PHE A 186 3.11 11.93 18.54
C PHE A 186 1.98 12.84 19.03
N LYS A 187 1.84 12.99 20.34
CA LYS A 187 0.86 13.91 20.93
C LYS A 187 1.05 15.36 20.43
N LYS A 188 2.26 15.88 20.48
CA LYS A 188 2.58 17.24 19.96
C LYS A 188 2.34 17.34 18.45
N TRP A 189 2.72 16.31 17.69
CA TRP A 189 2.55 16.28 16.23
C TRP A 189 1.09 16.40 15.82
N ILE A 190 0.22 15.60 16.44
CA ILE A 190 -1.23 15.61 16.17
C ILE A 190 -1.85 16.92 16.62
N LYS A 191 -1.61 17.33 17.89
CA LYS A 191 -2.17 18.54 18.49
C LYS A 191 -1.88 19.80 17.67
N ASN A 192 -0.67 19.91 17.12
CA ASN A 192 -0.23 21.05 16.34
C ASN A 192 -0.56 20.92 14.84
N ASN A 193 -1.28 19.88 14.43
CA ASN A 193 -1.57 19.59 13.02
C ASN A 193 -0.32 19.64 12.11
N MET A 194 0.76 19.03 12.55
CA MET A 194 2.07 19.10 11.89
C MET A 194 2.07 18.54 10.46
N ASN A 195 1.07 17.74 10.09
CA ASN A 195 0.94 17.27 8.71
C ASN A 195 0.80 18.42 7.70
N SER A 196 0.18 19.55 8.08
CA SER A 196 -0.04 20.71 7.21
C SER A 196 1.18 21.61 7.03
N TYR A 197 2.22 21.42 7.84
CA TYR A 197 3.43 22.25 7.81
C TYR A 197 4.33 21.89 6.62
N SER A 198 5.23 22.80 6.25
CA SER A 198 6.23 22.58 5.20
C SER A 198 7.21 21.44 5.56
N ALA A 199 7.92 20.93 4.58
CA ALA A 199 8.95 19.92 4.81
C ALA A 199 10.07 20.42 5.74
N GLU A 200 10.46 21.68 5.59
CA GLU A 200 11.48 22.32 6.40
C GLU A 200 11.06 22.42 7.87
N GLU A 201 9.86 22.89 8.14
CA GLU A 201 9.32 22.98 9.50
C GLU A 201 9.21 21.62 10.18
N LYS A 202 8.79 20.58 9.43
CA LYS A 202 8.76 19.19 9.92
C LYS A 202 10.14 18.67 10.28
N LEU A 203 11.16 18.97 9.48
CA LEU A 203 12.55 18.61 9.76
C LEU A 203 13.12 19.38 10.95
N LYS A 204 12.79 20.67 11.09
CA LYS A 204 13.13 21.49 12.25
C LYS A 204 12.51 20.90 13.52
N PHE A 205 11.21 20.62 13.51
CA PHE A 205 10.52 19.97 14.63
C PHE A 205 11.18 18.63 15.02
N TYR A 206 11.55 17.80 14.02
CA TYR A 206 12.24 16.53 14.27
C TYR A 206 13.59 16.76 14.97
N THR A 207 14.39 17.70 14.49
CA THR A 207 15.70 18.03 15.05
C THR A 207 15.59 18.55 16.47
N GLU A 208 14.69 19.49 16.73
CA GLU A 208 14.45 20.07 18.05
C GLU A 208 13.96 19.04 19.08
N THR A 209 13.12 18.09 18.62
CA THR A 209 12.52 17.10 19.52
C THR A 209 13.42 15.90 19.79
N THR A 210 14.27 15.53 18.83
CA THR A 210 15.08 14.28 18.93
C THR A 210 16.56 14.52 19.08
N GLY A 211 17.06 15.75 18.83
CA GLY A 211 18.47 16.08 18.74
C GLY A 211 19.18 15.50 17.49
N LYS A 212 18.42 14.90 16.54
CA LYS A 212 18.96 14.24 15.34
C LYS A 212 18.58 15.02 14.08
N LYS A 213 19.48 15.08 13.11
CA LYS A 213 19.22 15.61 11.77
C LYS A 213 18.64 14.52 10.85
N SER A 214 17.78 14.91 9.92
CA SER A 214 17.25 14.05 8.86
C SER A 214 17.06 14.85 7.58
N ASN A 215 17.24 14.20 6.42
CA ASN A 215 17.01 14.79 5.10
C ASN A 215 15.58 14.51 4.57
N HIS A 216 14.75 13.81 5.35
CA HIS A 216 13.37 13.49 4.96
C HIS A 216 12.48 13.41 6.19
N ASN A 217 11.20 13.66 6.00
CA ASN A 217 10.20 13.60 7.07
C ASN A 217 10.15 12.23 7.71
N LYS A 218 10.18 12.20 9.03
CA LYS A 218 10.13 10.97 9.84
C LYS A 218 8.77 10.69 10.43
N TYR A 219 7.94 11.70 10.62
CA TYR A 219 6.63 11.56 11.26
C TYR A 219 5.49 11.94 10.32
N ARG A 220 4.40 11.21 10.41
CA ARG A 220 3.10 11.52 9.81
C ARG A 220 2.01 10.80 10.57
N ASN A 221 0.98 11.51 11.01
CA ASN A 221 -0.23 10.89 11.51
C ASN A 221 -1.23 10.63 10.38
N LEU A 222 -2.09 9.65 10.57
CA LEU A 222 -3.30 9.49 9.79
C LEU A 222 -4.27 10.63 10.13
N GLU A 223 -5.20 10.90 9.22
CA GLU A 223 -6.21 11.95 9.41
C GLU A 223 -7.60 11.28 9.35
N TRP A 224 -8.44 11.58 10.35
CA TRP A 224 -9.73 10.90 10.51
C TRP A 224 -10.60 10.94 9.26
N ASP A 225 -10.71 12.10 8.62
CA ASP A 225 -11.67 12.38 7.57
C ASP A 225 -11.07 12.30 6.16
N LYS A 226 -9.94 11.60 6.03
CA LYS A 226 -9.26 11.30 4.77
C LYS A 226 -9.00 9.80 4.63
N PRO A 227 -8.89 9.26 3.41
CA PRO A 227 -8.30 7.95 3.18
C PRO A 227 -6.87 7.92 3.73
N SER A 228 -6.43 6.76 4.23
CA SER A 228 -5.04 6.60 4.67
C SER A 228 -4.07 6.68 3.48
N PRO A 229 -2.83 7.10 3.70
CA PRO A 229 -1.78 6.87 2.71
C PRO A 229 -1.53 5.37 2.53
N THR A 230 -0.85 5.02 1.44
CA THR A 230 -0.53 3.62 1.11
C THR A 230 0.13 2.89 2.27
N ILE A 231 -0.52 1.83 2.78
CA ILE A 231 0.06 0.90 3.75
C ILE A 231 1.18 0.12 3.06
N VAL A 232 2.38 0.24 3.60
CA VAL A 232 3.60 -0.33 3.00
C VAL A 232 4.10 -1.55 3.77
N SER A 233 4.76 -2.48 3.08
CA SER A 233 5.25 -3.72 3.69
C SER A 233 6.33 -3.49 4.77
N HIS A 234 7.05 -2.37 4.72
CA HIS A 234 8.07 -2.04 5.72
C HIS A 234 7.54 -1.28 6.96
N LEU A 235 6.22 -1.08 7.07
CA LEU A 235 5.56 -0.53 8.26
C LEU A 235 6.00 -1.27 9.56
N TYR A 236 6.33 -2.55 9.47
CA TYR A 236 6.82 -3.31 10.62
C TYR A 236 8.14 -2.77 11.23
N LYS A 237 8.99 -2.13 10.43
CA LYS A 237 10.25 -1.56 10.91
C LYS A 237 10.03 -0.22 11.61
N ASP A 238 9.15 0.60 11.02
CA ASP A 238 8.98 1.99 11.43
C ASP A 238 7.52 2.43 11.30
N GLY A 239 6.87 2.57 12.45
CA GLY A 239 5.48 3.06 12.53
C GLY A 239 5.33 4.59 12.56
N LEU A 240 6.43 5.35 12.51
CA LEU A 240 6.43 6.80 12.69
C LEU A 240 5.70 7.56 11.57
N MET A 241 5.58 6.93 10.38
CA MET A 241 4.81 7.47 9.25
C MET A 241 3.33 7.04 9.26
N PHE A 242 2.91 6.30 10.29
CA PHE A 242 1.55 5.78 10.46
C PHE A 242 1.10 5.92 11.92
N ILE A 243 1.15 7.18 12.41
CA ILE A 243 0.70 7.53 13.75
C ILE A 243 -0.84 7.55 13.73
N HIS A 244 -1.46 6.93 14.75
CA HIS A 244 -2.91 6.94 14.93
C HIS A 244 -3.43 8.38 15.06
N PRO A 245 -4.58 8.74 14.48
CA PRO A 245 -5.01 10.15 14.44
C PRO A 245 -5.53 10.72 15.77
N ASP A 246 -5.80 9.87 16.77
CA ASP A 246 -6.24 10.28 18.11
C ASP A 246 -5.02 10.66 18.96
N GLU A 247 -4.91 11.94 19.37
CA GLU A 247 -3.80 12.44 20.14
C GLU A 247 -3.71 11.83 21.56
N GLU A 248 -4.84 11.41 22.13
CA GLU A 248 -4.85 10.80 23.45
C GLU A 248 -4.26 9.39 23.43
N GLN A 249 -4.35 8.69 22.30
CA GLN A 249 -3.71 7.40 22.14
C GLN A 249 -2.21 7.51 21.82
N ALA A 250 -1.76 8.55 21.14
CA ALA A 250 -0.35 8.89 20.86
C ALA A 250 0.54 7.69 20.50
N ARG A 251 0.13 6.85 19.56
CA ARG A 251 0.76 5.58 19.15
C ARG A 251 0.79 5.40 17.62
N SER A 252 1.59 4.47 17.15
CA SER A 252 1.45 3.98 15.78
C SER A 252 0.28 3.00 15.65
N ILE A 253 -0.21 2.81 14.43
CA ILE A 253 -1.33 1.89 14.16
C ILE A 253 -0.98 0.43 14.47
N THR A 254 -1.99 -0.34 14.85
CA THR A 254 -1.91 -1.80 15.11
C THR A 254 -1.94 -2.61 13.81
N VAL A 255 -1.71 -3.92 13.90
CA VAL A 255 -1.88 -4.85 12.77
C VAL A 255 -3.32 -4.82 12.27
N ARG A 256 -4.31 -4.88 13.19
CA ARG A 256 -5.73 -4.85 12.83
C ARG A 256 -6.10 -3.56 12.10
N GLU A 257 -5.66 -2.41 12.60
CA GLU A 257 -5.91 -1.13 11.95
C GLU A 257 -5.30 -1.08 10.54
N ALA A 258 -4.07 -1.55 10.38
CA ALA A 258 -3.45 -1.64 9.05
C ALA A 258 -4.23 -2.58 8.11
N GLY A 259 -4.74 -3.71 8.62
CA GLY A 259 -5.59 -4.64 7.87
C GLY A 259 -6.89 -4.00 7.39
N LEU A 260 -7.62 -3.33 8.29
CA LEU A 260 -8.87 -2.65 7.96
C LEU A 260 -8.67 -1.51 6.95
N LEU A 261 -7.59 -0.74 7.08
CA LEU A 261 -7.22 0.31 6.12
C LEU A 261 -6.87 -0.26 4.74
N GLN A 262 -6.42 -1.50 4.66
CA GLN A 262 -6.18 -2.23 3.41
C GLN A 262 -7.45 -2.89 2.85
N GLY A 263 -8.55 -2.89 3.63
CA GLY A 263 -9.84 -3.46 3.26
C GLY A 263 -10.05 -4.92 3.68
N PHE A 264 -9.18 -5.48 4.53
CA PHE A 264 -9.41 -6.82 5.10
C PHE A 264 -10.61 -6.80 6.06
N PRO A 265 -11.40 -7.89 6.14
CA PRO A 265 -12.47 -8.03 7.13
C PRO A 265 -11.96 -7.94 8.57
N ILE A 266 -12.84 -7.54 9.49
CA ILE A 266 -12.49 -7.40 10.92
C ILE A 266 -12.09 -8.74 11.57
N ASP A 267 -12.64 -9.84 11.08
CA ASP A 267 -12.41 -11.21 11.51
C ASP A 267 -11.29 -11.95 10.75
N PHE A 268 -10.67 -11.30 9.75
CA PHE A 268 -9.60 -11.94 9.00
C PHE A 268 -8.40 -12.26 9.91
N GLU A 269 -7.99 -13.52 9.90
CA GLU A 269 -6.87 -14.00 10.72
C GLU A 269 -5.55 -13.89 9.95
N PHE A 270 -4.63 -13.05 10.47
CA PHE A 270 -3.27 -12.98 9.96
C PHE A 270 -2.37 -13.96 10.70
N LEU A 271 -1.61 -14.78 9.99
CA LEU A 271 -0.71 -15.75 10.59
C LEU A 271 0.72 -15.21 10.78
N GLY A 272 1.43 -15.76 11.75
CA GLY A 272 2.84 -15.46 12.02
C GLY A 272 3.08 -14.28 12.97
N SER A 273 4.30 -13.77 13.00
CA SER A 273 4.68 -12.64 13.86
C SER A 273 4.08 -11.33 13.36
N ASN A 274 3.96 -10.33 14.25
CA ASN A 274 3.45 -9.00 13.88
C ASN A 274 4.24 -8.39 12.71
N ALA A 275 5.55 -8.64 12.61
CA ALA A 275 6.36 -8.18 11.49
C ALA A 275 5.90 -8.80 10.16
N TYR A 276 5.60 -10.10 10.15
CA TYR A 276 5.08 -10.78 8.96
C TYR A 276 3.65 -10.33 8.62
N LYS A 277 2.80 -10.13 9.62
CA LYS A 277 1.43 -9.63 9.44
C LYS A 277 1.43 -8.27 8.73
N TYR A 278 2.22 -7.31 9.19
CA TYR A 278 2.38 -6.02 8.49
C TYR A 278 2.95 -6.17 7.07
N LYS A 279 3.90 -7.10 6.85
CA LYS A 279 4.43 -7.38 5.51
C LYS A 279 3.36 -7.91 4.56
N MET A 280 2.56 -8.87 5.01
CA MET A 280 1.45 -9.44 4.24
C MET A 280 0.44 -8.35 3.86
N ILE A 281 0.01 -7.55 4.85
CA ILE A 281 -0.93 -6.46 4.63
C ILE A 281 -0.39 -5.45 3.60
N GLY A 282 0.85 -5.00 3.77
CA GLY A 282 1.45 -4.00 2.88
C GLY A 282 1.72 -4.51 1.45
N ASN A 283 1.93 -5.82 1.28
CA ASN A 283 2.12 -6.44 -0.04
C ASN A 283 0.79 -6.79 -0.73
N ALA A 284 -0.30 -6.89 0.00
CA ALA A 284 -1.59 -7.24 -0.58
C ALA A 284 -2.11 -6.17 -1.56
N VAL A 285 -2.82 -6.61 -2.58
CA VAL A 285 -3.73 -5.75 -3.35
C VAL A 285 -4.95 -5.48 -2.48
N PRO A 286 -5.44 -4.24 -2.38
CA PRO A 286 -6.66 -3.94 -1.62
C PRO A 286 -7.84 -4.79 -2.08
N ILE A 287 -8.55 -5.37 -1.11
CA ILE A 287 -9.57 -6.41 -1.39
C ILE A 287 -10.68 -5.88 -2.29
N GLN A 288 -11.16 -4.67 -2.05
CA GLN A 288 -12.23 -4.08 -2.87
C GLN A 288 -11.76 -3.80 -4.31
N LEU A 289 -10.52 -3.34 -4.49
CA LEU A 289 -9.96 -3.17 -5.83
C LEU A 289 -9.84 -4.53 -6.55
N ALA A 290 -9.33 -5.56 -5.88
CA ALA A 290 -9.21 -6.91 -6.44
C ALA A 290 -10.59 -7.50 -6.83
N LYS A 291 -11.61 -7.30 -5.97
CA LYS A 291 -13.00 -7.69 -6.25
C LYS A 291 -13.54 -7.01 -7.51
N ASN A 292 -13.35 -5.70 -7.66
CA ASN A 292 -13.84 -4.96 -8.82
C ASN A 292 -13.08 -5.35 -10.11
N ILE A 293 -11.77 -5.60 -10.02
CA ILE A 293 -11.00 -6.19 -11.14
C ILE A 293 -11.61 -7.53 -11.57
N SER A 294 -11.95 -8.39 -10.62
CA SER A 294 -12.59 -9.69 -10.92
C SER A 294 -13.97 -9.51 -11.56
N LEU A 295 -14.81 -8.61 -11.05
CA LEU A 295 -16.13 -8.33 -11.63
C LEU A 295 -16.01 -7.80 -13.07
N ALA A 296 -15.08 -6.86 -13.32
CA ALA A 296 -14.82 -6.38 -14.66
C ALA A 296 -14.32 -7.47 -15.61
N LEU A 297 -13.49 -8.42 -15.11
CA LEU A 297 -13.06 -9.57 -15.90
C LEU A 297 -14.24 -10.49 -16.25
N CYS A 298 -15.10 -10.82 -15.28
CA CYS A 298 -16.27 -11.67 -15.53
C CYS A 298 -17.19 -11.05 -16.59
N SER A 299 -17.47 -9.74 -16.50
CA SER A 299 -18.38 -9.08 -17.46
C SER A 299 -17.89 -9.03 -18.92
N VAL A 300 -16.59 -9.24 -19.16
CA VAL A 300 -16.02 -9.22 -20.52
C VAL A 300 -15.58 -10.61 -21.01
N LEU A 301 -15.60 -11.64 -20.14
CA LEU A 301 -15.23 -13.01 -20.51
C LEU A 301 -16.42 -13.90 -20.84
N ASP A 302 -17.64 -13.52 -20.40
CA ASP A 302 -18.89 -14.19 -20.74
C ASP A 302 -19.35 -13.79 -22.16
#